data_84132f50fe1fdac35b4fb9ca741fdda4
#
_entry.id   84132f50fe1fdac35b4fb9ca741fdda4
#
_cell.length_a   1.000
_cell.length_b   1.000
_cell.length_c   1.000
_cell.angle_alpha   90.00
_cell.angle_beta   90.00
_cell.angle_gamma   90.00
#
_symmetry.space_group_name_H-M   'P 1'
#
loop_
_entity.id
_entity.type
_entity.pdbx_description
1 polymer ?
#
loop_
_entity_poly.entity_id
_entity_poly.type
_entity_poly.pdbx_seq_one_letter_code
_entity_poly.pdbx_strand_id
1 'polypeptide(L)'
;MKLPLEISFQGMPLSDAIEQAVRTHASKLDKFCPDIMRCRVSVILDEKHKHRGKPFNVRIDLTIPGHELVSDRERDEDVYIALRDAFNDITRMLEDAVRKLHGQVKRHAERL
;
A
#
# COMPACT_ATOMS: atom_id res chain seq x y z
N MET A 1 10.88 -2.22 7.53
CA MET A 1 9.70 -3.04 7.92
C MET A 1 10.15 -4.14 8.84
N LYS A 2 9.71 -4.08 10.08
CA LYS A 2 10.13 -5.07 11.08
C LYS A 2 9.36 -6.39 10.98
N LEU A 3 8.19 -6.37 10.34
CA LEU A 3 7.38 -7.56 10.12
C LEU A 3 7.45 -7.97 8.66
N PRO A 4 7.26 -9.25 8.36
CA PRO A 4 7.29 -9.72 6.99
C PRO A 4 6.17 -9.09 6.17
N LEU A 5 6.50 -8.75 4.94
CA LEU A 5 5.54 -8.31 3.95
C LEU A 5 4.69 -9.52 3.53
N GLU A 6 3.38 -9.38 3.62
CA GLU A 6 2.44 -10.41 3.16
C GLU A 6 1.94 -10.06 1.77
N ILE A 7 2.08 -11.00 0.85
CA ILE A 7 1.63 -10.84 -0.53
C ILE A 7 0.68 -11.98 -0.87
N SER A 8 -0.51 -11.64 -1.36
CA SER A 8 -1.49 -12.64 -1.79
C SER A 8 -1.98 -12.36 -3.20
N PHE A 9 -2.38 -13.43 -3.89
CA PHE A 9 -2.92 -13.37 -5.24
C PHE A 9 -4.31 -14.00 -5.23
N GLN A 10 -5.27 -13.36 -5.88
CA GLN A 10 -6.64 -13.86 -6.01
C GLN A 10 -7.06 -13.82 -7.47
N GLY A 11 -7.65 -14.92 -7.94
CA GLY A 11 -8.11 -15.05 -9.33
C GLY A 11 -7.00 -15.23 -10.34
N MET A 12 -5.77 -15.44 -9.89
CA MET A 12 -4.60 -15.65 -10.75
C MET A 12 -3.55 -16.49 -10.01
N PRO A 13 -2.66 -17.18 -10.71
CA PRO A 13 -1.58 -17.91 -10.07
C PRO A 13 -0.51 -16.97 -9.51
N LEU A 14 0.32 -17.48 -8.61
CA LEU A 14 1.46 -16.76 -8.07
C LEU A 14 2.39 -16.33 -9.21
N SER A 15 2.91 -15.11 -9.11
CA SER A 15 3.84 -14.55 -10.10
C SER A 15 5.06 -13.99 -9.38
N ASP A 16 6.22 -14.58 -9.65
CA ASP A 16 7.48 -14.11 -9.07
C ASP A 16 7.81 -12.68 -9.51
N ALA A 17 7.51 -12.35 -10.76
CA ALA A 17 7.76 -11.01 -11.29
C ALA A 17 6.93 -9.96 -10.56
N ILE A 18 5.65 -10.24 -10.33
CA ILE A 18 4.77 -9.32 -9.58
C ILE A 18 5.22 -9.24 -8.14
N GLU A 19 5.59 -10.36 -7.53
CA GLU A 19 6.08 -10.38 -6.15
C GLU A 19 7.32 -9.49 -6.00
N GLN A 20 8.26 -9.56 -6.94
CA GLN A 20 9.45 -8.72 -6.93
C GLN A 20 9.11 -7.24 -7.06
N ALA A 21 8.15 -6.90 -7.92
CA ALA A 21 7.69 -5.53 -8.07
C ALA A 21 7.08 -5.01 -6.75
N VAL A 22 6.27 -5.83 -6.09
CA VAL A 22 5.69 -5.50 -4.77
C VAL A 22 6.79 -5.25 -3.75
N ARG A 23 7.79 -6.13 -3.68
CA ARG A 23 8.90 -6.00 -2.72
C ARG A 23 9.71 -4.72 -2.96
N THR A 24 9.91 -4.34 -4.21
CA THR A 24 10.61 -3.11 -4.57
C THR A 24 9.86 -1.88 -4.07
N HIS A 25 8.55 -1.83 -4.32
CA HIS A 25 7.71 -0.72 -3.83
C HIS A 25 7.67 -0.69 -2.30
N ALA A 26 7.51 -1.84 -1.66
CA ALA A 26 7.44 -1.94 -0.20
C ALA A 26 8.75 -1.49 0.45
N SER A 27 9.88 -1.79 -0.17
CA SER A 27 11.20 -1.36 0.31
C SER A 27 11.31 0.16 0.35
N LYS A 28 10.80 0.85 -0.67
CA LYS A 28 10.78 2.32 -0.70
C LYS A 28 9.90 2.88 0.41
N LEU A 29 8.76 2.25 0.64
CA LEU A 29 7.83 2.65 1.69
C LEU A 29 8.47 2.50 3.07
N ASP A 30 9.18 1.40 3.28
CA ASP A 30 9.91 1.12 4.52
C ASP A 30 10.98 2.18 4.81
N LYS A 31 11.70 2.62 3.79
CA LYS A 31 12.70 3.70 3.93
C LYS A 31 12.05 5.01 4.33
N PHE A 32 10.85 5.29 3.82
CA PHE A 32 10.10 6.48 4.15
C PHE A 32 9.60 6.45 5.60
N CYS A 33 9.10 5.29 6.04
CA CYS A 33 8.56 5.15 7.40
C CYS A 33 9.02 3.82 8.02
N PRO A 34 10.10 3.82 8.82
CA PRO A 34 10.59 2.60 9.47
C PRO A 34 9.65 2.03 10.52
N ASP A 35 8.65 2.81 10.96
CA ASP A 35 7.71 2.40 12.00
C ASP A 35 6.55 1.55 11.48
N ILE A 36 6.55 1.19 10.22
CA ILE A 36 5.53 0.31 9.66
C ILE A 36 5.56 -1.03 10.40
N MET A 37 4.41 -1.37 10.98
CA MET A 37 4.26 -2.59 11.78
C MET A 37 3.82 -3.77 10.92
N ARG A 38 3.09 -3.53 9.84
CA ARG A 38 2.55 -4.57 8.98
C ARG A 38 2.22 -3.99 7.62
N CYS A 39 2.51 -4.76 6.58
CA CYS A 39 2.11 -4.42 5.21
C CYS A 39 1.58 -5.68 4.54
N ARG A 40 0.35 -5.60 4.02
CA ARG A 40 -0.27 -6.68 3.28
C ARG A 40 -0.70 -6.16 1.91
N VAL A 41 -0.25 -6.83 0.86
CA VAL A 41 -0.60 -6.48 -0.52
C VAL A 41 -1.37 -7.63 -1.14
N SER A 42 -2.56 -7.34 -1.65
CA SER A 42 -3.40 -8.32 -2.34
C SER A 42 -3.51 -7.91 -3.80
N VAL A 43 -3.11 -8.80 -4.69
CA VAL A 43 -3.23 -8.61 -6.14
C VAL A 43 -4.39 -9.44 -6.62
N ILE A 44 -5.41 -8.79 -7.14
CA ILE A 44 -6.68 -9.42 -7.47
C ILE A 44 -6.94 -9.29 -8.96
N LEU A 45 -7.13 -10.42 -9.63
CA LEU A 45 -7.62 -10.44 -11.02
C LEU A 45 -9.12 -10.72 -10.96
N ASP A 46 -9.92 -9.74 -11.31
CA ASP A 46 -11.37 -9.84 -11.31
C ASP A 46 -11.86 -9.92 -12.75
N GLU A 47 -12.25 -11.11 -13.17
CA GLU A 47 -12.70 -11.36 -14.52
C GLU A 47 -13.99 -10.63 -14.89
N LYS A 48 -14.80 -10.26 -13.92
CA LYS A 48 -16.02 -9.49 -14.13
C LYS A 48 -15.73 -8.11 -14.69
N HIS A 49 -14.52 -7.59 -14.50
CA HIS A 49 -14.11 -6.29 -15.00
C HIS A 49 -13.34 -6.34 -16.33
N LYS A 50 -13.20 -7.52 -16.94
CA LYS A 50 -12.53 -7.65 -18.24
C LYS A 50 -13.15 -6.79 -19.32
N HIS A 51 -14.48 -6.69 -19.35
CA HIS A 51 -15.16 -5.87 -20.36
C HIS A 51 -14.96 -4.38 -20.14
N ARG A 52 -14.49 -3.96 -19.00
CA ARG A 52 -14.19 -2.56 -18.68
C ARG A 52 -12.71 -2.22 -18.85
N GLY A 53 -11.90 -3.22 -19.25
CA GLY A 53 -10.49 -3.02 -19.51
C GLY A 53 -9.63 -2.82 -18.27
N LYS A 54 -10.16 -3.01 -17.04
CA LYS A 54 -9.43 -2.83 -15.78
C LYS A 54 -9.62 -4.00 -14.82
N PRO A 55 -9.16 -5.23 -15.21
CA PRO A 55 -9.41 -6.41 -14.40
C PRO A 55 -8.54 -6.52 -13.14
N PHE A 56 -7.37 -5.86 -13.12
CA PHE A 56 -6.46 -5.95 -11.97
C PHE A 56 -6.80 -4.89 -10.94
N ASN A 57 -6.98 -5.35 -9.70
CA ASN A 57 -7.15 -4.48 -8.54
C ASN A 57 -6.05 -4.80 -7.53
N VAL A 58 -5.46 -3.78 -6.95
CA VAL A 58 -4.45 -3.94 -5.91
C VAL A 58 -4.95 -3.31 -4.63
N ARG A 59 -4.95 -4.10 -3.56
CA ARG A 59 -5.30 -3.64 -2.23
C ARG A 59 -4.07 -3.66 -1.35
N ILE A 60 -3.83 -2.58 -0.62
CA ILE A 60 -2.74 -2.49 0.34
C ILE A 60 -3.31 -2.14 1.71
N ASP A 61 -3.03 -2.99 2.70
CA ASP A 61 -3.33 -2.74 4.10
C ASP A 61 -2.02 -2.44 4.82
N LEU A 62 -1.93 -1.28 5.43
CA LEU A 62 -0.73 -0.82 6.11
C LEU A 62 -1.05 -0.46 7.55
N THR A 63 -0.30 -1.02 8.50
CA THR A 63 -0.45 -0.71 9.92
C THR A 63 0.77 0.06 10.41
N ILE A 64 0.53 1.21 11.01
CA ILE A 64 1.53 2.01 11.72
C ILE A 64 1.04 2.24 13.14
N PRO A 65 1.89 2.69 14.08
CA PRO A 65 1.41 2.95 15.45
C PRO A 65 0.21 3.88 15.47
N GLY A 66 -0.92 3.38 16.00
CA GLY A 66 -2.15 4.14 16.15
C GLY A 66 -3.02 4.29 14.90
N HIS A 67 -2.60 3.76 13.74
CA HIS A 67 -3.36 3.91 12.50
C HIS A 67 -3.33 2.68 11.63
N GLU A 68 -4.45 2.43 10.96
CA GLU A 68 -4.52 1.46 9.87
C GLU A 68 -4.91 2.21 8.60
N LEU A 69 -4.15 1.99 7.54
CA LEU A 69 -4.37 2.64 6.25
C LEU A 69 -4.69 1.58 5.21
N VAL A 70 -5.67 1.86 4.36
CA VAL A 70 -6.08 0.93 3.30
C VAL A 70 -6.21 1.68 1.99
N SER A 71 -5.56 1.17 0.94
CA SER A 71 -5.77 1.59 -0.43
C SER A 71 -6.34 0.40 -1.20
N ASP A 72 -7.57 0.52 -1.72
CA ASP A 72 -8.25 -0.58 -2.41
C ASP A 72 -8.96 -0.15 -3.70
N ARG A 73 -8.73 1.08 -4.15
CA ARG A 73 -9.45 1.66 -5.28
C ARG A 73 -8.72 1.56 -6.61
N GLU A 74 -7.43 1.23 -6.60
CA GLU A 74 -6.62 1.30 -7.80
C GLU A 74 -6.82 0.06 -8.66
N ARG A 75 -7.27 0.31 -9.91
CA ARG A 75 -7.49 -0.72 -10.92
C ARG A 75 -6.83 -0.32 -12.22
N ASP A 76 -6.35 -1.29 -12.96
CA ASP A 76 -5.79 -1.05 -14.29
C ASP A 76 -5.82 -2.34 -15.11
N GLU A 77 -5.71 -2.21 -16.43
CA GLU A 77 -5.51 -3.34 -17.33
C GLU A 77 -4.09 -3.91 -17.21
N ASP A 78 -3.14 -3.10 -16.76
CA ASP A 78 -1.75 -3.49 -16.50
C ASP A 78 -1.54 -3.58 -14.98
N VAL A 79 -1.20 -4.78 -14.51
CA VAL A 79 -1.01 -5.03 -13.07
C VAL A 79 0.11 -4.16 -12.49
N TYR A 80 1.16 -3.86 -13.27
CA TYR A 80 2.27 -3.04 -12.77
C TYR A 80 1.86 -1.58 -12.59
N ILE A 81 0.97 -1.08 -13.43
CA ILE A 81 0.40 0.26 -13.27
C ILE A 81 -0.53 0.29 -12.07
N ALA A 82 -1.36 -0.73 -11.88
CA ALA A 82 -2.22 -0.84 -10.70
C ALA A 82 -1.38 -0.87 -9.41
N LEU A 83 -0.27 -1.60 -9.39
CA LEU A 83 0.66 -1.64 -8.27
C LEU A 83 1.25 -0.26 -7.98
N ARG A 84 1.76 0.40 -9.01
CA ARG A 84 2.36 1.73 -8.88
C ARG A 84 1.36 2.72 -8.27
N ASP A 85 0.15 2.73 -8.81
CA ASP A 85 -0.89 3.66 -8.37
C ASP A 85 -1.34 3.36 -6.93
N ALA A 86 -1.46 2.08 -6.57
CA ALA A 86 -1.81 1.68 -5.20
C ALA A 86 -0.73 2.11 -4.20
N PHE A 87 0.54 1.90 -4.53
CA PHE A 87 1.64 2.33 -3.65
C PHE A 87 1.76 3.84 -3.58
N ASN A 88 1.52 4.56 -4.67
CA ASN A 88 1.47 6.03 -4.62
C ASN A 88 0.34 6.51 -3.72
N ASP A 89 -0.81 5.87 -3.79
CA ASP A 89 -1.97 6.20 -2.98
C ASP A 89 -1.71 5.97 -1.49
N ILE A 90 -1.19 4.79 -1.13
CA ILE A 90 -0.89 4.47 0.26
C ILE A 90 0.23 5.37 0.81
N THR A 91 1.19 5.75 -0.03
CA THR A 91 2.26 6.67 0.35
C THR A 91 1.70 8.02 0.74
N ARG A 92 0.77 8.56 -0.03
CA ARG A 92 0.10 9.84 0.31
C ARG A 92 -0.67 9.75 1.62
N MET A 93 -1.38 8.64 1.83
CA MET A 93 -2.10 8.41 3.08
C MET A 93 -1.13 8.34 4.26
N LEU A 94 0.01 7.67 4.08
CA LEU A 94 1.05 7.57 5.10
C LEU A 94 1.68 8.93 5.41
N GLU A 95 1.97 9.72 4.40
CA GLU A 95 2.49 11.08 4.56
C GLU A 95 1.53 11.94 5.39
N ASP A 96 0.24 11.87 5.08
CA ASP A 96 -0.78 12.62 5.82
C ASP A 96 -0.87 12.17 7.28
N ALA A 97 -0.84 10.86 7.53
CA ALA A 97 -0.89 10.32 8.89
C ALA A 97 0.32 10.75 9.71
N VAL A 98 1.51 10.67 9.14
CA VAL A 98 2.76 11.07 9.80
C VAL A 98 2.75 12.58 10.09
N ARG A 99 2.30 13.38 9.13
CA ARG A 99 2.20 14.83 9.29
C ARG A 99 1.25 15.22 10.41
N LYS A 100 0.10 14.55 10.52
CA LYS A 100 -0.87 14.82 11.58
C LYS A 100 -0.30 14.47 12.95
N LEU A 101 0.42 13.36 13.06
CA LEU A 101 1.08 12.98 14.31
C LEU A 101 2.11 14.02 14.74
N HIS A 102 2.95 14.48 13.83
CA HIS A 102 3.95 15.50 14.09
C HIS A 102 3.29 16.85 14.42
N GLY A 103 2.21 17.21 13.73
CA GLY A 103 1.45 18.43 13.99
C GLY A 103 0.84 18.45 15.39
N GLN A 104 0.32 17.33 15.85
CA GLN A 104 -0.23 17.20 17.20
C GLN A 104 0.85 17.35 18.27
N VAL A 105 2.00 16.75 18.07
CA VAL A 105 3.13 16.89 19.00
C VAL A 105 3.58 18.36 19.07
N LYS A 106 3.71 19.03 17.94
CA LYS A 106 4.07 20.46 17.89
C LYS A 106 3.05 21.34 18.62
N ARG A 107 1.77 21.06 18.44
CA ARG A 107 0.71 21.82 19.13
C ARG A 107 0.82 21.70 20.64
N HIS A 108 1.13 20.51 21.14
CA HIS A 108 1.33 20.31 22.57
C HIS A 108 2.53 21.09 23.07
N ALA A 109 3.63 21.11 22.34
CA ALA A 109 4.82 21.85 22.69
C ALA A 109 4.56 23.37 22.70
N GLU A 110 3.80 23.88 21.78
CA GLU A 110 3.46 25.31 21.69
C GLU A 110 2.57 25.80 22.81
N ARG A 111 1.80 24.92 23.43
CA ARG A 111 0.91 25.28 24.55
C ARG A 111 1.60 25.32 25.90
N LEU A 112 2.79 24.83 25.94
CA LEU A 112 3.60 24.83 27.14
C LEU A 112 4.43 26.10 27.26
#